data_3ad851964c112f18fb6cea8b1afde735
#
_entry.id   3ad851964c112f18fb6cea8b1afde735
#
_cell.length_a   1.000
_cell.length_b   1.000
_cell.length_c   1.000
_cell.angle_alpha   90.00
_cell.angle_beta   90.00
_cell.angle_gamma   90.00
#
_symmetry.space_group_name_H-M   'P 1'
#
loop_
_entity.id
_entity.type
_entity.pdbx_description
1 polymer ?
#
loop_
_entity_poly.entity_id
_entity_poly.type
_entity_poly.pdbx_seq_one_letter_code
_entity_poly.pdbx_strand_id
1 'polypeptide(L)'
;ILTDKVKKCARCKTCAIMEGMAGAGAFSDGKYVITTEYGGWLTDFLPEKTVMDYIEQADSILVEHGATTKRYQPNDELKKLCLQNGLHMQQAQVKHLGTDSNFETMMKIISDIADKCTIKTLTEVTNVDKNTMTVSYSEKGNENEITAEHIVFAVGRAGSKFLQNWCKSNNIALTNNQVDVGVRVELPSIIWEDFAKKIYEPKIWHLSKQYGDVTR
;
A
#
# COMPACT_ATOMS: atom_id res chain seq x y z
N ILE A 1 -3.88 20.89 4.10
CA ILE A 1 -3.39 19.94 5.11
C ILE A 1 -2.33 20.64 5.96
N LEU A 2 -2.09 20.18 7.21
CA LEU A 2 -1.15 20.82 8.16
C LEU A 2 0.25 21.07 7.58
N THR A 3 0.74 20.14 6.75
CA THR A 3 2.06 20.25 6.10
C THR A 3 2.16 21.38 5.08
N ASP A 4 1.09 21.72 4.39
CA ASP A 4 1.09 22.82 3.42
C ASP A 4 1.18 24.19 4.13
N LYS A 5 0.56 24.29 5.31
CA LYS A 5 0.61 25.52 6.11
C LYS A 5 1.95 25.69 6.84
N VAL A 6 2.54 24.62 7.36
CA VAL A 6 3.77 24.70 8.17
C VAL A 6 5.04 24.29 7.40
N LYS A 7 4.90 23.78 6.18
CA LYS A 7 5.97 23.33 5.26
C LYS A 7 6.98 22.34 5.88
N LYS A 8 6.60 21.67 6.97
CA LYS A 8 7.39 20.64 7.64
C LYS A 8 6.51 19.75 8.48
N CYS A 9 7.00 18.56 8.85
CA CYS A 9 6.29 17.65 9.73
C CYS A 9 5.98 18.32 11.08
N ALA A 10 4.71 18.32 11.46
CA ALA A 10 4.23 18.89 12.73
C ALA A 10 4.47 17.98 13.94
N ARG A 11 5.01 16.77 13.74
CA ARG A 11 5.29 15.75 14.78
C ARG A 11 4.08 15.50 15.69
N CYS A 12 2.91 15.31 15.10
CA CYS A 12 1.69 15.01 15.82
C CYS A 12 1.85 13.70 16.62
N LYS A 13 1.20 13.60 17.79
CA LYS A 13 1.18 12.38 18.61
C LYS A 13 0.58 11.21 17.82
N THR A 14 -0.54 11.44 17.13
CA THR A 14 -1.12 10.55 16.12
C THR A 14 -0.96 11.22 14.77
N CYS A 15 -0.33 10.55 13.82
CA CYS A 15 -0.02 11.14 12.52
C CYS A 15 -1.26 11.16 11.63
N ALA A 16 -1.87 12.33 11.43
CA ALA A 16 -3.07 12.50 10.62
C ALA A 16 -2.90 12.17 9.12
N ILE A 17 -1.66 11.99 8.64
CA ILE A 17 -1.37 11.61 7.25
C ILE A 17 -1.16 10.10 7.12
N MET A 18 -0.56 9.46 8.14
CA MET A 18 -0.17 8.05 8.10
C MET A 18 -1.18 7.12 8.75
N GLU A 19 -2.13 7.67 9.49
CA GLU A 19 -3.15 6.95 10.26
C GLU A 19 -4.54 7.48 9.92
N GLY A 20 -5.57 6.74 10.31
CA GLY A 20 -6.97 7.09 10.08
C GLY A 20 -7.68 6.09 9.17
N MET A 21 -8.92 6.39 8.79
CA MET A 21 -9.84 5.44 8.16
C MET A 21 -9.33 4.82 6.85
N ALA A 22 -8.63 5.59 6.02
CA ALA A 22 -8.01 5.08 4.80
C ALA A 22 -6.49 4.88 4.93
N GLY A 23 -5.95 4.97 6.15
CA GLY A 23 -4.52 4.86 6.43
C GLY A 23 -3.67 5.84 5.64
N ALA A 24 -2.39 5.51 5.45
CA ALA A 24 -1.48 6.32 4.65
C ALA A 24 -1.88 6.42 3.16
N GLY A 25 -2.71 5.50 2.68
CA GLY A 25 -3.19 5.46 1.30
C GLY A 25 -4.02 6.68 0.91
N ALA A 26 -4.79 7.27 1.84
CA ALA A 26 -5.64 8.42 1.57
C ALA A 26 -4.90 9.63 1.01
N PHE A 27 -3.67 9.85 1.45
CA PHE A 27 -2.84 11.01 1.08
C PHE A 27 -1.67 10.64 0.17
N SER A 28 -1.68 9.43 -0.40
CA SER A 28 -0.72 9.03 -1.42
C SER A 28 -1.06 9.66 -2.77
N ASP A 29 -0.14 9.53 -3.72
CA ASP A 29 -0.37 9.95 -5.10
C ASP A 29 -1.29 9.01 -5.89
N GLY A 30 -1.82 7.98 -5.25
CA GLY A 30 -2.79 7.06 -5.85
C GLY A 30 -2.21 6.22 -6.98
N LYS A 31 -1.00 5.69 -6.78
CA LYS A 31 -0.40 4.74 -7.69
C LYS A 31 -0.87 3.32 -7.39
N TYR A 32 -1.51 2.68 -8.36
CA TYR A 32 -1.96 1.30 -8.30
C TYR A 32 -1.28 0.48 -9.39
N VAL A 33 -0.65 -0.61 -8.97
CA VAL A 33 0.10 -1.51 -9.84
C VAL A 33 -0.74 -2.74 -10.11
N ILE A 34 -0.96 -3.05 -11.39
CA ILE A 34 -1.81 -4.14 -11.84
C ILE A 34 -0.91 -5.19 -12.47
N THR A 35 -0.30 -5.99 -11.63
CA THR A 35 0.62 -7.08 -11.99
C THR A 35 0.86 -8.00 -10.81
N THR A 36 1.32 -9.20 -11.09
CA THR A 36 1.84 -10.17 -10.12
C THR A 36 3.37 -10.22 -10.06
N GLU A 37 4.07 -9.50 -10.95
CA GLU A 37 5.53 -9.54 -11.01
C GLU A 37 6.23 -8.87 -9.82
N TYR A 38 5.52 -8.00 -9.08
CA TYR A 38 6.03 -7.34 -7.89
C TYR A 38 4.88 -6.71 -7.07
N GLY A 39 5.16 -6.32 -5.83
CA GLY A 39 4.21 -5.65 -4.95
C GLY A 39 3.57 -6.55 -3.90
N GLY A 40 3.92 -7.84 -3.87
CA GLY A 40 3.43 -8.77 -2.86
C GLY A 40 3.85 -10.21 -3.15
N TRP A 41 3.48 -11.12 -2.26
CA TRP A 41 3.83 -12.54 -2.34
C TRP A 41 2.59 -13.46 -2.36
N LEU A 42 1.45 -12.96 -2.79
CA LEU A 42 0.23 -13.78 -2.85
C LEU A 42 0.36 -14.97 -3.81
N THR A 43 1.22 -14.85 -4.82
CA THR A 43 1.53 -15.94 -5.75
C THR A 43 2.28 -17.10 -5.12
N ASP A 44 2.86 -16.94 -3.92
CA ASP A 44 3.43 -18.04 -3.14
C ASP A 44 2.35 -18.93 -2.52
N PHE A 45 1.12 -18.45 -2.44
CA PHE A 45 0.00 -19.13 -1.79
C PHE A 45 -1.16 -19.46 -2.74
N LEU A 46 -1.30 -18.70 -3.83
CA LEU A 46 -2.43 -18.78 -4.76
C LEU A 46 -1.93 -18.82 -6.22
N PRO A 47 -2.68 -19.47 -7.11
CA PRO A 47 -2.39 -19.41 -8.54
C PRO A 47 -2.36 -17.96 -9.05
N GLU A 48 -1.40 -17.64 -9.92
CA GLU A 48 -1.21 -16.29 -10.45
C GLU A 48 -2.48 -15.70 -11.04
N LYS A 49 -3.25 -16.51 -11.80
CA LYS A 49 -4.53 -16.08 -12.35
C LYS A 49 -5.50 -15.60 -11.26
N THR A 50 -5.59 -16.34 -10.15
CA THR A 50 -6.47 -15.98 -9.03
C THR A 50 -6.03 -14.65 -8.39
N VAL A 51 -4.72 -14.45 -8.26
CA VAL A 51 -4.18 -13.19 -7.74
C VAL A 51 -4.49 -12.03 -8.69
N MET A 52 -4.34 -12.23 -10.00
CA MET A 52 -4.72 -11.22 -10.98
C MET A 52 -6.21 -10.90 -10.94
N ASP A 53 -7.08 -11.91 -10.82
CA ASP A 53 -8.52 -11.71 -10.70
C ASP A 53 -8.86 -10.84 -9.46
N TYR A 54 -8.18 -11.04 -8.35
CA TYR A 54 -8.35 -10.20 -7.15
C TYR A 54 -7.82 -8.76 -7.34
N ILE A 55 -6.70 -8.60 -8.03
CA ILE A 55 -6.16 -7.26 -8.35
C ILE A 55 -7.14 -6.50 -9.25
N GLU A 56 -7.69 -7.15 -10.28
CA GLU A 56 -8.69 -6.55 -11.17
C GLU A 56 -10.00 -6.23 -10.43
N GLN A 57 -10.42 -7.07 -9.51
CA GLN A 57 -11.59 -6.80 -8.67
C GLN A 57 -11.34 -5.58 -7.77
N ALA A 58 -10.17 -5.48 -7.15
CA ALA A 58 -9.81 -4.30 -6.35
C ALA A 58 -9.78 -3.02 -7.19
N ASP A 59 -9.25 -3.10 -8.43
CA ASP A 59 -9.27 -1.98 -9.37
C ASP A 59 -10.68 -1.57 -9.77
N SER A 60 -11.58 -2.55 -9.98
CA SER A 60 -13.00 -2.29 -10.28
C SER A 60 -13.68 -1.51 -9.16
N ILE A 61 -13.43 -1.87 -7.91
CA ILE A 61 -13.96 -1.15 -6.74
C ILE A 61 -13.49 0.32 -6.75
N LEU A 62 -12.21 0.56 -7.06
CA LEU A 62 -11.69 1.93 -7.17
C LEU A 62 -12.40 2.71 -8.29
N VAL A 63 -12.60 2.09 -9.45
CA VAL A 63 -13.30 2.71 -10.61
C VAL A 63 -14.75 3.03 -10.29
N GLU A 64 -15.48 2.13 -9.64
CA GLU A 64 -16.85 2.34 -9.19
C GLU A 64 -16.99 3.55 -8.26
N HIS A 65 -15.93 3.86 -7.50
CA HIS A 65 -15.87 5.01 -6.60
C HIS A 65 -15.20 6.25 -7.23
N GLY A 66 -14.97 6.23 -8.55
CA GLY A 66 -14.56 7.41 -9.32
C GLY A 66 -13.08 7.47 -9.68
N ALA A 67 -12.32 6.40 -9.46
CA ALA A 67 -10.97 6.33 -10.00
C ALA A 67 -10.98 6.28 -11.53
N THR A 68 -9.92 6.79 -12.16
CA THR A 68 -9.77 6.73 -13.61
C THR A 68 -9.68 5.29 -14.11
N THR A 69 -10.22 5.04 -15.30
CA THR A 69 -10.01 3.78 -16.03
C THR A 69 -8.67 3.75 -16.78
N LYS A 70 -7.99 4.90 -16.90
CA LYS A 70 -6.72 5.01 -17.63
C LYS A 70 -5.64 4.21 -16.93
N ARG A 71 -4.98 3.33 -17.68
CA ARG A 71 -3.79 2.58 -17.25
C ARG A 71 -2.63 2.88 -18.19
N TYR A 72 -1.48 3.14 -17.64
CA TYR A 72 -0.23 3.16 -18.40
C TYR A 72 0.15 1.73 -18.73
N GLN A 73 0.43 1.50 -20.01
CA GLN A 73 0.68 0.17 -20.53
C GLN A 73 2.19 -0.14 -20.56
N PRO A 74 2.57 -1.41 -20.53
CA PRO A 74 3.93 -1.83 -20.86
C PRO A 74 4.42 -1.22 -22.18
N ASN A 75 5.72 -0.94 -22.27
CA ASN A 75 6.33 -0.32 -23.43
C ASN A 75 7.56 -1.09 -23.92
N ASP A 76 7.40 -1.83 -25.02
CA ASP A 76 8.44 -2.69 -25.57
C ASP A 76 9.64 -1.92 -26.13
N GLU A 77 9.46 -0.70 -26.64
CA GLU A 77 10.57 0.14 -27.10
C GLU A 77 11.49 0.52 -25.95
N LEU A 78 10.91 0.96 -24.82
CA LEU A 78 11.69 1.29 -23.64
C LEU A 78 12.32 0.06 -23.01
N LYS A 79 11.62 -1.08 -23.02
CA LYS A 79 12.20 -2.36 -22.57
C LYS A 79 13.41 -2.74 -23.41
N LYS A 80 13.30 -2.63 -24.74
CA LYS A 80 14.41 -2.89 -25.67
C LYS A 80 15.59 -1.95 -25.41
N LEU A 81 15.31 -0.66 -25.21
CA LEU A 81 16.34 0.33 -24.88
C LEU A 81 17.07 -0.02 -23.59
N CYS A 82 16.36 -0.43 -22.55
CA CYS A 82 16.96 -0.91 -21.31
C CYS A 82 17.88 -2.12 -21.56
N LEU A 83 17.39 -3.14 -22.27
CA LEU A 83 18.18 -4.34 -22.57
C LEU A 83 19.46 -4.04 -23.36
N GLN A 84 19.40 -3.12 -24.32
CA GLN A 84 20.58 -2.69 -25.09
C GLN A 84 21.65 -2.02 -24.23
N ASN A 85 21.27 -1.52 -23.06
CA ASN A 85 22.17 -0.89 -22.09
C ASN A 85 22.46 -1.78 -20.87
N GLY A 86 22.18 -3.08 -20.94
CA GLY A 86 22.43 -4.02 -19.85
C GLY A 86 21.50 -3.86 -18.63
N LEU A 87 20.36 -3.23 -18.86
CA LEU A 87 19.32 -3.02 -17.86
C LEU A 87 18.10 -3.89 -18.16
N HIS A 88 17.35 -4.24 -17.15
CA HIS A 88 16.10 -4.99 -17.27
C HIS A 88 14.95 -4.15 -16.77
N MET A 89 13.90 -3.99 -17.57
CA MET A 89 12.69 -3.26 -17.20
C MET A 89 11.56 -4.25 -16.96
N GLN A 90 10.98 -4.21 -15.77
CA GLN A 90 9.74 -4.92 -15.48
C GLN A 90 8.58 -4.22 -16.17
N GLN A 91 7.67 -5.00 -16.72
CA GLN A 91 6.50 -4.48 -17.40
C GLN A 91 5.26 -4.74 -16.56
N ALA A 92 4.54 -3.68 -16.26
CA ALA A 92 3.28 -3.74 -15.55
C ALA A 92 2.32 -2.69 -16.07
N GLN A 93 1.05 -2.93 -15.90
CA GLN A 93 0.07 -1.87 -16.01
C GLN A 93 0.07 -1.05 -14.73
N VAL A 94 0.07 0.27 -14.86
CA VAL A 94 0.06 1.19 -13.72
C VAL A 94 -1.08 2.18 -13.89
N LYS A 95 -1.86 2.35 -12.85
CA LYS A 95 -2.85 3.43 -12.73
C LYS A 95 -2.30 4.49 -11.79
N HIS A 96 -2.49 5.75 -12.13
CA HIS A 96 -2.11 6.88 -11.30
C HIS A 96 -3.25 7.90 -11.25
N LEU A 97 -3.72 8.19 -10.04
CA LEU A 97 -4.85 9.08 -9.83
C LEU A 97 -4.42 10.54 -9.58
N GLY A 98 -3.29 10.72 -8.93
CA GLY A 98 -2.94 11.97 -8.26
C GLY A 98 -3.56 12.06 -6.87
N THR A 99 -2.96 12.88 -6.01
CA THR A 99 -3.32 12.94 -4.57
C THR A 99 -4.78 13.33 -4.34
N ASP A 100 -5.29 14.32 -5.06
CA ASP A 100 -6.65 14.83 -4.86
C ASP A 100 -7.70 13.80 -5.28
N SER A 101 -7.59 13.24 -6.48
CA SER A 101 -8.52 12.23 -6.98
C SER A 101 -8.45 10.93 -6.17
N ASN A 102 -7.25 10.56 -5.68
CA ASN A 102 -7.09 9.42 -4.79
C ASN A 102 -7.83 9.64 -3.46
N PHE A 103 -7.67 10.81 -2.87
CA PHE A 103 -8.37 11.16 -1.65
C PHE A 103 -9.89 11.12 -1.82
N GLU A 104 -10.41 11.72 -2.90
CA GLU A 104 -11.85 11.70 -3.20
C GLU A 104 -12.38 10.26 -3.39
N THR A 105 -11.65 9.41 -4.10
CA THR A 105 -12.00 8.00 -4.29
C THR A 105 -12.05 7.26 -2.94
N MET A 106 -11.04 7.44 -2.10
CA MET A 106 -11.01 6.84 -0.76
C MET A 106 -12.17 7.32 0.11
N MET A 107 -12.52 8.60 0.06
CA MET A 107 -13.65 9.14 0.83
C MET A 107 -15.00 8.56 0.38
N LYS A 108 -15.19 8.32 -0.92
CA LYS A 108 -16.41 7.67 -1.44
C LYS A 108 -16.50 6.22 -0.97
N ILE A 109 -15.40 5.46 -1.01
CA ILE A 109 -15.35 4.09 -0.49
C ILE A 109 -15.70 4.07 0.99
N ILE A 110 -15.12 4.97 1.78
CA ILE A 110 -15.42 5.06 3.22
C ILE A 110 -16.90 5.38 3.47
N SER A 111 -17.48 6.30 2.70
CA SER A 111 -18.90 6.63 2.81
C SER A 111 -19.78 5.43 2.52
N ASP A 112 -19.49 4.66 1.46
CA ASP A 112 -20.23 3.45 1.10
C ASP A 112 -20.12 2.35 2.18
N ILE A 113 -18.95 2.23 2.82
CA ILE A 113 -18.74 1.28 3.91
C ILE A 113 -19.46 1.72 5.19
N ALA A 114 -19.47 3.01 5.50
CA ALA A 114 -20.07 3.54 6.72
C ALA A 114 -21.56 3.24 6.84
N ASP A 115 -22.25 3.11 5.70
CA ASP A 115 -23.66 2.74 5.67
C ASP A 115 -23.90 1.22 5.90
N LYS A 116 -22.85 0.41 5.82
CA LYS A 116 -22.93 -1.06 5.86
C LYS A 116 -22.31 -1.68 7.10
N CYS A 117 -21.46 -0.95 7.81
CA CYS A 117 -20.79 -1.45 9.00
C CYS A 117 -20.54 -0.36 10.04
N THR A 118 -20.30 -0.76 11.29
CA THR A 118 -19.95 0.18 12.36
C THR A 118 -18.46 0.49 12.30
N ILE A 119 -18.11 1.76 12.05
CA ILE A 119 -16.75 2.26 12.09
C ILE A 119 -16.51 3.01 13.39
N LYS A 120 -15.53 2.56 14.19
CA LYS A 120 -15.12 3.24 15.42
C LYS A 120 -13.80 3.96 15.20
N THR A 121 -13.82 5.28 15.19
CA THR A 121 -12.62 6.13 15.13
C THR A 121 -12.19 6.55 16.53
N LEU A 122 -10.94 7.00 16.68
CA LEU A 122 -10.36 7.36 17.99
C LEU A 122 -10.50 6.24 19.03
N THR A 123 -10.42 5.01 18.57
CA THR A 123 -10.61 3.79 19.33
C THR A 123 -9.34 2.94 19.21
N GLU A 124 -8.77 2.56 20.32
CA GLU A 124 -7.55 1.76 20.39
C GLU A 124 -7.89 0.34 20.82
N VAL A 125 -7.53 -0.65 19.99
CA VAL A 125 -7.62 -2.06 20.38
C VAL A 125 -6.50 -2.36 21.38
N THR A 126 -6.88 -2.79 22.57
CA THR A 126 -5.95 -3.06 23.68
C THR A 126 -5.58 -4.54 23.78
N ASN A 127 -6.51 -5.44 23.43
CA ASN A 127 -6.28 -6.88 23.44
C ASN A 127 -7.15 -7.61 22.42
N VAL A 128 -6.72 -8.81 22.03
CA VAL A 128 -7.51 -9.78 21.28
C VAL A 128 -7.31 -11.15 21.87
N ASP A 129 -8.38 -11.73 22.40
CA ASP A 129 -8.39 -13.13 22.88
C ASP A 129 -8.90 -14.03 21.74
N LYS A 130 -8.01 -14.85 21.20
CA LYS A 130 -8.32 -15.78 20.11
C LYS A 130 -9.18 -16.99 20.55
N ASN A 131 -9.22 -17.29 21.85
CA ASN A 131 -9.97 -18.46 22.35
C ASN A 131 -11.46 -18.11 22.53
N THR A 132 -11.73 -16.90 22.98
CA THR A 132 -13.10 -16.39 23.14
C THR A 132 -13.55 -15.54 21.97
N MET A 133 -12.66 -15.29 21.00
CA MET A 133 -12.89 -14.38 19.86
C MET A 133 -13.36 -13.00 20.31
N THR A 134 -12.75 -12.49 21.39
CA THR A 134 -13.10 -11.21 22.01
C THR A 134 -12.02 -10.18 21.72
N VAL A 135 -12.46 -8.99 21.28
CA VAL A 135 -11.62 -7.82 21.08
C VAL A 135 -11.91 -6.81 22.18
N SER A 136 -10.91 -6.49 22.99
CA SER A 136 -10.97 -5.43 23.99
C SER A 136 -10.44 -4.13 23.38
N TYR A 137 -11.12 -3.03 23.61
CA TYR A 137 -10.74 -1.74 23.05
C TYR A 137 -11.08 -0.59 23.99
N SER A 138 -10.28 0.48 23.91
CA SER A 138 -10.50 1.73 24.65
C SER A 138 -11.09 2.79 23.71
N GLU A 139 -12.25 3.32 24.07
CA GLU A 139 -12.92 4.41 23.38
C GLU A 139 -13.14 5.57 24.35
N LYS A 140 -12.50 6.70 24.10
CA LYS A 140 -12.55 7.90 24.98
C LYS A 140 -12.18 7.61 26.44
N GLY A 141 -11.26 6.65 26.65
CA GLY A 141 -10.80 6.25 27.98
C GLY A 141 -11.68 5.21 28.69
N ASN A 142 -12.75 4.75 28.06
CA ASN A 142 -13.58 3.65 28.58
C ASN A 142 -13.17 2.34 27.90
N GLU A 143 -12.96 1.31 28.71
CA GLU A 143 -12.70 -0.06 28.22
C GLU A 143 -14.02 -0.71 27.82
N ASN A 144 -13.99 -1.37 26.67
CA ASN A 144 -15.13 -2.06 26.09
C ASN A 144 -14.67 -3.39 25.48
N GLU A 145 -15.63 -4.27 25.23
CA GLU A 145 -15.37 -5.55 24.57
C GLU A 145 -16.42 -5.86 23.51
N ILE A 146 -16.01 -6.58 22.48
CA ILE A 146 -16.90 -7.13 21.45
C ILE A 146 -16.42 -8.52 21.06
N THR A 147 -17.37 -9.44 20.91
CA THR A 147 -17.10 -10.80 20.42
C THR A 147 -17.52 -10.91 18.96
N ALA A 148 -16.73 -11.62 18.14
CA ALA A 148 -16.96 -11.79 16.72
C ALA A 148 -16.70 -13.25 16.29
N GLU A 149 -17.32 -13.69 15.21
CA GLU A 149 -17.04 -15.00 14.60
C GLU A 149 -15.68 -15.00 13.88
N HIS A 150 -15.28 -13.85 13.31
CA HIS A 150 -14.01 -13.69 12.61
C HIS A 150 -13.34 -12.38 13.01
N ILE A 151 -12.02 -12.41 13.15
CA ILE A 151 -11.20 -11.23 13.45
C ILE A 151 -10.14 -11.09 12.39
N VAL A 152 -10.08 -9.92 11.72
CA VAL A 152 -9.08 -9.59 10.72
C VAL A 152 -8.14 -8.53 11.25
N PHE A 153 -6.85 -8.83 11.30
CA PHE A 153 -5.81 -7.86 11.65
C PHE A 153 -5.34 -7.14 10.39
N ALA A 154 -5.68 -5.86 10.27
CA ALA A 154 -5.26 -4.99 9.19
C ALA A 154 -4.66 -3.68 9.76
N VAL A 155 -3.78 -3.82 10.73
CA VAL A 155 -3.33 -2.75 11.64
C VAL A 155 -2.30 -1.78 11.04
N GLY A 156 -1.80 -2.05 9.84
CA GLY A 156 -0.82 -1.21 9.17
C GLY A 156 0.48 -1.02 9.99
N ARG A 157 1.22 0.04 9.70
CA ARG A 157 2.50 0.34 10.38
C ARG A 157 2.29 0.79 11.83
N ALA A 158 1.26 1.56 12.10
CA ALA A 158 0.97 2.06 13.43
C ALA A 158 0.71 0.93 14.43
N GLY A 159 -0.02 -0.10 14.02
CA GLY A 159 -0.33 -1.26 14.83
C GLY A 159 0.67 -2.41 14.76
N SER A 160 1.78 -2.28 14.03
CA SER A 160 2.74 -3.37 13.82
C SER A 160 3.33 -3.91 15.12
N LYS A 161 3.64 -3.03 16.07
CA LYS A 161 4.16 -3.42 17.38
C LYS A 161 3.12 -4.19 18.21
N PHE A 162 1.87 -3.75 18.17
CA PHE A 162 0.76 -4.46 18.80
C PHE A 162 0.63 -5.88 18.23
N LEU A 163 0.56 -6.01 16.91
CA LEU A 163 0.45 -7.31 16.25
C LEU A 163 1.65 -8.22 16.54
N GLN A 164 2.87 -7.68 16.52
CA GLN A 164 4.07 -8.43 16.85
C GLN A 164 4.03 -8.98 18.29
N ASN A 165 3.61 -8.17 19.25
CA ASN A 165 3.49 -8.58 20.65
C ASN A 165 2.38 -9.63 20.80
N TRP A 166 1.25 -9.43 20.14
CA TRP A 166 0.13 -10.38 20.16
C TRP A 166 0.54 -11.75 19.56
N CYS A 167 1.24 -11.76 18.45
CA CYS A 167 1.77 -12.99 17.84
C CYS A 167 2.72 -13.72 18.81
N LYS A 168 3.65 -13.02 19.43
CA LYS A 168 4.57 -13.60 20.42
C LYS A 168 3.84 -14.22 21.61
N SER A 169 2.87 -13.49 22.17
CA SER A 169 2.06 -13.98 23.31
C SER A 169 1.20 -15.20 22.97
N ASN A 170 0.89 -15.38 21.68
CA ASN A 170 0.08 -16.48 21.18
C ASN A 170 0.91 -17.60 20.52
N ASN A 171 2.24 -17.59 20.68
CA ASN A 171 3.17 -18.56 20.11
C ASN A 171 3.08 -18.68 18.57
N ILE A 172 2.81 -17.55 17.88
CA ILE A 172 2.83 -17.48 16.43
C ILE A 172 4.24 -17.07 16.01
N ALA A 173 4.87 -17.91 15.20
CA ALA A 173 6.20 -17.66 14.68
C ALA A 173 6.22 -16.44 13.76
N LEU A 174 7.22 -15.60 13.91
CA LEU A 174 7.45 -14.41 13.09
C LEU A 174 8.83 -14.50 12.45
N THR A 175 8.91 -14.13 11.19
CA THR A 175 10.17 -13.96 10.47
C THR A 175 10.35 -12.50 10.08
N ASN A 176 11.61 -12.06 10.00
CA ASN A 176 11.88 -10.72 9.48
C ASN A 176 11.72 -10.71 7.96
N ASN A 177 11.04 -9.71 7.46
CA ASN A 177 11.03 -9.45 6.02
C ASN A 177 12.34 -8.77 5.60
N GLN A 178 12.70 -8.96 4.33
CA GLN A 178 13.74 -8.17 3.70
C GLN A 178 13.33 -6.68 3.67
N VAL A 179 14.33 -5.81 3.65
CA VAL A 179 14.14 -4.37 3.48
C VAL A 179 14.93 -3.89 2.28
N ASP A 180 14.35 -2.97 1.52
CA ASP A 180 15.05 -2.28 0.46
C ASP A 180 15.74 -1.04 1.02
N VAL A 181 17.02 -0.89 0.71
CA VAL A 181 17.83 0.28 1.08
C VAL A 181 18.29 0.95 -0.20
N GLY A 182 18.05 2.24 -0.32
CA GLY A 182 18.39 2.97 -1.53
C GLY A 182 18.61 4.46 -1.28
N VAL A 183 18.98 5.15 -2.33
CA VAL A 183 19.13 6.61 -2.35
C VAL A 183 18.09 7.24 -3.25
N ARG A 184 17.60 8.40 -2.86
CA ARG A 184 16.78 9.25 -3.73
C ARG A 184 17.69 10.02 -4.67
N VAL A 185 17.46 9.90 -5.96
CA VAL A 185 18.16 10.66 -7.00
C VAL A 185 17.18 11.64 -7.64
N GLU A 186 17.57 12.89 -7.76
CA GLU A 186 16.82 13.93 -8.44
C GLU A 186 17.56 14.34 -9.70
N LEU A 187 16.85 14.39 -10.83
CA LEU A 187 17.36 14.79 -12.13
C LEU A 187 16.45 15.85 -12.75
N PRO A 188 16.96 16.65 -13.70
CA PRO A 188 16.09 17.48 -14.54
C PRO A 188 15.03 16.63 -15.25
N SER A 189 13.78 17.08 -15.23
CA SER A 189 12.64 16.34 -15.81
C SER A 189 12.82 15.96 -17.28
N ILE A 190 13.51 16.76 -18.05
CA ILE A 190 13.80 16.51 -19.47
C ILE A 190 14.59 15.21 -19.70
N ILE A 191 15.44 14.79 -18.75
CA ILE A 191 16.20 13.55 -18.86
C ILE A 191 15.29 12.32 -18.70
N TRP A 192 14.20 12.48 -17.94
CA TRP A 192 13.28 11.40 -17.60
C TRP A 192 11.96 11.44 -18.38
N GLU A 193 11.82 12.45 -19.28
CA GLU A 193 10.56 12.78 -19.93
C GLU A 193 9.96 11.61 -20.74
N ASP A 194 10.79 10.88 -21.48
CA ASP A 194 10.33 9.76 -22.31
C ASP A 194 9.75 8.62 -21.47
N PHE A 195 10.37 8.31 -20.35
CA PHE A 195 9.83 7.32 -19.40
C PHE A 195 8.55 7.80 -18.76
N ALA A 196 8.54 9.02 -18.21
CA ALA A 196 7.39 9.58 -17.52
C ALA A 196 6.14 9.71 -18.41
N LYS A 197 6.32 10.09 -19.68
CA LYS A 197 5.21 10.21 -20.64
C LYS A 197 4.65 8.86 -21.10
N LYS A 198 5.51 7.87 -21.30
CA LYS A 198 5.11 6.58 -21.90
C LYS A 198 4.60 5.58 -20.85
N ILE A 199 5.24 5.48 -19.70
CA ILE A 199 4.93 4.45 -18.70
C ILE A 199 4.74 4.98 -17.28
N TYR A 200 4.81 6.29 -17.09
CA TYR A 200 4.71 7.02 -15.83
C TYR A 200 5.87 6.73 -14.86
N GLU A 201 6.04 5.48 -14.42
CA GLU A 201 7.09 5.06 -13.49
C GLU A 201 7.68 3.71 -13.93
N PRO A 202 8.93 3.69 -14.43
CA PRO A 202 9.61 2.44 -14.77
C PRO A 202 10.12 1.74 -13.51
N LYS A 203 10.09 0.41 -13.53
CA LYS A 203 10.89 -0.41 -12.63
C LYS A 203 12.02 -1.05 -13.42
N ILE A 204 13.23 -0.58 -13.15
CA ILE A 204 14.45 -0.99 -13.87
C ILE A 204 15.39 -1.62 -12.86
N TRP A 205 15.94 -2.77 -13.20
CA TRP A 205 16.91 -3.45 -12.38
C TRP A 205 18.17 -3.83 -13.19
N HIS A 206 19.24 -4.04 -12.49
CA HIS A 206 20.54 -4.41 -13.04
C HIS A 206 21.22 -5.42 -12.13
N LEU A 207 21.82 -6.45 -12.72
CA LEU A 207 22.63 -7.40 -11.97
C LEU A 207 24.05 -6.83 -11.80
N SER A 208 24.42 -6.54 -10.56
CA SER A 208 25.74 -6.04 -10.23
C SER A 208 26.80 -7.12 -10.48
N LYS A 209 27.81 -6.82 -11.30
CA LYS A 209 28.96 -7.72 -11.50
C LYS A 209 29.85 -7.79 -10.26
N GLN A 210 29.85 -6.75 -9.44
CA GLN A 210 30.71 -6.64 -8.25
C GLN A 210 30.12 -7.37 -7.05
N TYR A 211 28.81 -7.29 -6.86
CA TYR A 211 28.15 -7.78 -5.65
C TYR A 211 27.24 -8.98 -5.89
N GLY A 212 26.99 -9.35 -7.13
CA GLY A 212 26.08 -10.45 -7.47
C GLY A 212 24.60 -10.17 -7.17
N ASP A 213 24.28 -8.99 -6.66
CA ASP A 213 22.93 -8.60 -6.25
C ASP A 213 22.17 -7.91 -7.38
N VAL A 214 20.85 -7.99 -7.26
CA VAL A 214 19.93 -7.27 -8.15
C VAL A 214 19.67 -5.89 -7.59
N THR A 215 20.04 -4.86 -8.35
CA THR A 215 19.74 -3.46 -8.03
C THR A 215 18.48 -3.04 -8.78
N ARG A 216 17.50 -2.53 -8.07
CA ARG A 216 16.19 -2.10 -8.61
C ARG A 216 16.03 -0.60 -8.48
#